data_780424b9c994825d050dbb5d90809b68
#
_entry.id   780424b9c994825d050dbb5d90809b68
#
_cell.length_a   1.000
_cell.length_b   1.000
_cell.length_c   1.000
_cell.angle_alpha   90.00
_cell.angle_beta   90.00
_cell.angle_gamma   90.00
#
_symmetry.space_group_name_H-M   'P 1'
#
loop_
_entity.id
_entity.type
_entity.pdbx_description
1 polymer ?
#
loop_
_entity_poly.entity_id
_entity_poly.type
_entity_poly.pdbx_seq_one_letter_code
_entity_poly.pdbx_strand_id
1 'polypeptide(L)'
;DHMWAGIFTTFISFLAYLMSIKKIPLPILKNGKTLVTFIVMIFVFISITGHLGGSLTHGSDYISASVLLDDQKKKNSVTNINEAYLFEDLVQPILENKCGTCHNESKKKGNFSVASFQSLVKGGKHGAAVQPGSLAESELFKRISLNPKNKKFMPTEGKTPLSASEMAIIKWWIENSAASNDKKFATASPPEEITKFAAAWLGIDVNDVFQQNVAMNIKAAPVSKKVLHQLKQAGFFIKYLHYNPDLLDITLPNHNKENITDKLKLLRIIKDNILWLNISGTNASDDDMDIINQFKNMQRLRLDETPVSNIGITKLQELQSIQSLNIYGTRVTKDCLPTLRKIPSLRTAYIGGTKIAPKEILPLDSTLKIIGAY
;
A
#
# COMPACT_ATOMS: atom_id res chain seq x y z
N ASP A 1 4.18 14.98 38.69
CA ASP A 1 2.74 14.87 39.00
C ASP A 1 2.21 13.42 38.93
N HIS A 2 2.54 12.64 37.93
CA HIS A 2 2.13 11.22 37.79
C HIS A 2 2.61 10.35 38.99
N MET A 3 3.86 10.52 39.42
CA MET A 3 4.43 9.78 40.56
C MET A 3 3.63 10.03 41.84
N TRP A 4 3.33 11.30 42.14
CA TRP A 4 2.56 11.67 43.34
C TRP A 4 1.13 11.20 43.28
N ALA A 5 0.50 11.24 42.11
CA ALA A 5 -0.85 10.68 41.89
C ALA A 5 -0.88 9.17 42.13
N GLY A 6 0.14 8.44 41.70
CA GLY A 6 0.29 7.01 41.96
C GLY A 6 0.46 6.69 43.43
N ILE A 7 1.33 7.39 44.13
CA ILE A 7 1.54 7.23 45.59
C ILE A 7 0.25 7.49 46.36
N PHE A 8 -0.47 8.55 46.01
CA PHE A 8 -1.73 8.90 46.66
C PHE A 8 -2.83 7.86 46.40
N THR A 9 -2.94 7.40 45.15
CA THR A 9 -3.88 6.33 44.81
C THR A 9 -3.63 5.04 45.59
N THR A 10 -2.34 4.66 45.69
CA THR A 10 -1.93 3.47 46.45
C THR A 10 -2.29 3.61 47.94
N PHE A 11 -2.05 4.78 48.52
CA PHE A 11 -2.35 5.06 49.94
C PHE A 11 -3.88 4.97 50.21
N ILE A 12 -4.70 5.61 49.37
CA ILE A 12 -6.16 5.56 49.49
C ILE A 12 -6.69 4.11 49.30
N SER A 13 -6.15 3.35 48.33
CA SER A 13 -6.52 1.96 48.11
C SER A 13 -6.17 1.09 49.30
N PHE A 14 -5.02 1.31 49.92
CA PHE A 14 -4.61 0.61 51.15
C PHE A 14 -5.54 0.93 52.35
N LEU A 15 -5.92 2.20 52.51
CA LEU A 15 -6.91 2.59 53.52
C LEU A 15 -8.29 1.92 53.28
N ALA A 16 -8.75 1.93 52.04
CA ALA A 16 -10.01 1.25 51.66
C ALA A 16 -9.95 -0.26 51.96
N TYR A 17 -8.82 -0.91 51.68
CA TYR A 17 -8.61 -2.30 52.05
C TYR A 17 -8.68 -2.54 53.56
N LEU A 18 -7.96 -1.73 54.36
CA LEU A 18 -8.02 -1.82 55.84
C LEU A 18 -9.43 -1.61 56.38
N MET A 19 -10.20 -0.72 55.76
CA MET A 19 -11.62 -0.51 56.09
C MET A 19 -12.47 -1.75 55.77
N SER A 20 -12.27 -2.38 54.63
CA SER A 20 -13.04 -3.55 54.18
C SER A 20 -12.85 -4.76 55.10
N ILE A 21 -11.64 -4.93 55.65
CA ILE A 21 -11.32 -6.03 56.61
C ILE A 21 -11.67 -5.68 58.05
N LYS A 22 -12.37 -4.56 58.29
CA LYS A 22 -12.86 -4.10 59.63
C LYS A 22 -11.75 -3.98 60.70
N LYS A 23 -10.50 -3.82 60.33
CA LYS A 23 -9.37 -3.66 61.26
C LYS A 23 -9.24 -2.26 61.85
N ILE A 24 -9.98 -1.28 61.30
CA ILE A 24 -9.94 0.11 61.81
C ILE A 24 -11.30 0.36 62.48
N PRO A 25 -11.37 0.54 63.82
CA PRO A 25 -12.60 0.73 64.55
C PRO A 25 -13.05 2.20 64.55
N LEU A 26 -13.30 2.79 63.37
CA LEU A 26 -13.84 4.15 63.26
C LEU A 26 -15.36 4.11 63.04
N PRO A 27 -16.18 4.72 63.91
CA PRO A 27 -17.63 4.68 63.84
C PRO A 27 -18.21 5.29 62.56
N ILE A 28 -17.50 6.23 61.91
CA ILE A 28 -17.86 6.88 60.66
C ILE A 28 -17.88 5.89 59.47
N LEU A 29 -17.19 4.76 59.58
CA LEU A 29 -16.97 3.81 58.49
C LEU A 29 -17.96 2.64 58.48
N LYS A 30 -18.89 2.58 59.44
CA LYS A 30 -19.96 1.59 59.47
C LYS A 30 -21.09 1.87 58.46
N ASN A 31 -21.07 3.05 57.85
CA ASN A 31 -22.11 3.44 56.90
C ASN A 31 -21.71 3.01 55.48
N GLY A 32 -22.50 2.15 54.81
CA GLY A 32 -22.27 1.69 53.46
C GLY A 32 -22.10 2.82 52.45
N LYS A 33 -22.70 3.99 52.70
CA LYS A 33 -22.51 5.17 51.85
C LYS A 33 -21.06 5.68 51.85
N THR A 34 -20.36 5.62 53.01
CA THR A 34 -18.95 6.04 53.11
C THR A 34 -18.03 5.12 52.33
N LEU A 35 -18.27 3.81 52.35
CA LEU A 35 -17.49 2.86 51.55
C LEU A 35 -17.68 3.10 50.03
N VAL A 36 -18.92 3.33 49.60
CA VAL A 36 -19.21 3.67 48.18
C VAL A 36 -18.50 4.94 47.77
N THR A 37 -18.49 5.98 48.61
CA THR A 37 -17.78 7.23 48.32
C THR A 37 -16.28 6.99 48.15
N PHE A 38 -15.64 6.17 48.99
CA PHE A 38 -14.24 5.80 48.87
C PHE A 38 -13.95 5.02 47.59
N ILE A 39 -14.80 4.08 47.18
CA ILE A 39 -14.66 3.31 45.95
C ILE A 39 -14.73 4.25 44.73
N VAL A 40 -15.71 5.17 44.70
CA VAL A 40 -15.83 6.17 43.63
C VAL A 40 -14.60 7.06 43.59
N MET A 41 -14.09 7.50 44.73
CA MET A 41 -12.87 8.34 44.79
C MET A 41 -11.66 7.58 44.26
N ILE A 42 -11.46 6.31 44.61
CA ILE A 42 -10.39 5.46 44.07
C ILE A 42 -10.50 5.35 42.56
N PHE A 43 -11.69 5.11 42.01
CA PHE A 43 -11.94 5.00 40.60
C PHE A 43 -11.51 6.31 39.86
N VAL A 44 -11.88 7.47 40.39
CA VAL A 44 -11.48 8.78 39.84
C VAL A 44 -9.97 8.95 39.88
N PHE A 45 -9.32 8.62 41.00
CA PHE A 45 -7.86 8.73 41.10
C PHE A 45 -7.10 7.75 40.18
N ILE A 46 -7.60 6.52 40.02
CA ILE A 46 -7.03 5.57 39.05
C ILE A 46 -7.14 6.14 37.63
N SER A 47 -8.30 6.70 37.28
CA SER A 47 -8.52 7.31 35.96
C SER A 47 -7.58 8.48 35.71
N ILE A 48 -7.40 9.38 36.69
CA ILE A 48 -6.46 10.52 36.61
C ILE A 48 -5.01 10.01 36.48
N THR A 49 -4.63 9.04 37.31
CA THR A 49 -3.26 8.49 37.28
C THR A 49 -2.98 7.78 35.96
N GLY A 50 -3.95 7.01 35.44
CA GLY A 50 -3.86 6.37 34.13
C GLY A 50 -3.74 7.38 33.00
N HIS A 51 -4.51 8.46 33.02
CA HIS A 51 -4.42 9.55 32.04
C HIS A 51 -3.06 10.27 32.09
N LEU A 52 -2.56 10.60 33.28
CA LEU A 52 -1.25 11.21 33.44
C LEU A 52 -0.11 10.28 32.96
N GLY A 53 -0.23 8.97 33.23
CA GLY A 53 0.73 7.96 32.76
C GLY A 53 0.69 7.79 31.25
N GLY A 54 -0.51 7.70 30.69
CA GLY A 54 -0.72 7.66 29.23
C GLY A 54 -0.14 8.90 28.55
N SER A 55 -0.38 10.08 29.10
CA SER A 55 0.17 11.35 28.57
C SER A 55 1.69 11.39 28.60
N LEU A 56 2.35 10.81 29.61
CA LEU A 56 3.81 10.71 29.70
C LEU A 56 4.41 9.79 28.64
N THR A 57 3.71 8.71 28.29
CA THR A 57 4.22 7.70 27.35
C THR A 57 3.81 7.97 25.92
N HIS A 58 2.61 8.48 25.69
CA HIS A 58 1.99 8.65 24.37
C HIS A 58 1.79 10.12 23.96
N GLY A 59 1.94 11.08 24.87
CA GLY A 59 1.69 12.50 24.64
C GLY A 59 0.35 12.97 25.23
N SER A 60 0.15 14.31 25.34
CA SER A 60 -1.01 14.93 26.02
C SER A 60 -2.34 14.61 25.36
N ASP A 61 -2.36 14.23 24.08
CA ASP A 61 -3.57 13.99 23.30
C ASP A 61 -3.93 12.50 23.17
N TYR A 62 -3.31 11.65 23.99
CA TYR A 62 -3.49 10.20 23.98
C TYR A 62 -4.95 9.75 24.13
N ILE A 63 -5.74 10.44 24.97
CA ILE A 63 -7.19 10.24 25.10
C ILE A 63 -7.82 11.63 24.92
N SER A 64 -7.82 12.13 23.72
CA SER A 64 -8.60 13.33 23.36
C SER A 64 -9.98 12.92 22.86
N ALA A 65 -10.97 13.79 23.01
CA ALA A 65 -12.27 13.60 22.41
C ALA A 65 -12.19 13.38 20.88
N SER A 66 -11.13 13.91 20.24
CA SER A 66 -10.83 13.65 18.83
C SER A 66 -10.48 12.19 18.53
N VAL A 67 -9.86 11.43 19.46
CA VAL A 67 -9.60 9.99 19.28
C VAL A 67 -10.89 9.18 19.42
N LEU A 68 -11.82 9.61 20.27
CA LEU A 68 -13.10 8.93 20.52
C LEU A 68 -14.20 9.36 19.52
N LEU A 69 -14.08 10.58 18.99
CA LEU A 69 -15.00 11.19 18.04
C LEU A 69 -14.35 11.34 16.66
N ASP A 70 -13.14 10.81 16.51
CA ASP A 70 -12.48 10.84 15.24
C ASP A 70 -13.35 10.07 14.25
N ASP A 71 -14.22 10.82 13.58
CA ASP A 71 -14.30 10.67 12.14
C ASP A 71 -12.84 10.63 11.69
N GLN A 72 -12.26 9.41 11.74
CA GLN A 72 -11.05 9.12 11.00
C GLN A 72 -11.25 9.90 9.71
N LYS A 73 -10.64 11.08 9.56
CA LYS A 73 -10.35 11.57 8.23
C LYS A 73 -9.76 10.35 7.57
N LYS A 74 -10.62 9.58 6.90
CA LYS A 74 -10.22 8.48 6.03
C LYS A 74 -9.22 9.16 5.16
N LYS A 75 -7.97 9.05 5.52
CA LYS A 75 -6.85 9.43 4.68
C LYS A 75 -7.21 8.66 3.43
N ASN A 76 -7.66 9.37 2.40
CA ASN A 76 -8.13 8.74 1.17
C ASN A 76 -7.03 7.77 0.83
N SER A 77 -7.33 6.46 0.89
CA SER A 77 -6.32 5.44 0.64
C SER A 77 -5.79 5.76 -0.75
N VAL A 78 -4.52 6.14 -0.83
CA VAL A 78 -3.87 6.42 -2.09
C VAL A 78 -3.95 5.16 -2.92
N THR A 79 -4.79 5.15 -3.93
CA THR A 79 -4.98 3.99 -4.82
C THR A 79 -4.05 4.04 -6.03
N ASN A 80 -3.48 5.22 -6.30
CA ASN A 80 -2.53 5.47 -7.37
C ASN A 80 -1.30 6.16 -6.80
N ILE A 81 -0.14 5.50 -6.82
CA ILE A 81 1.10 6.03 -6.28
C ILE A 81 1.52 7.36 -6.92
N ASN A 82 1.18 7.58 -8.19
CA ASN A 82 1.53 8.81 -8.91
C ASN A 82 0.85 10.05 -8.34
N GLU A 83 -0.27 9.86 -7.64
CA GLU A 83 -1.04 10.91 -6.98
C GLU A 83 -0.60 11.17 -5.53
N ALA A 84 0.19 10.23 -4.96
CA ALA A 84 0.71 10.35 -3.62
C ALA A 84 1.60 11.59 -3.46
N TYR A 85 1.40 12.33 -2.39
CA TYR A 85 2.33 13.36 -1.96
C TYR A 85 3.50 12.74 -1.23
N LEU A 86 4.72 13.04 -1.68
CA LEU A 86 5.94 12.42 -1.14
C LEU A 86 6.09 12.61 0.36
N PHE A 87 5.80 13.79 0.86
CA PHE A 87 5.89 14.04 2.28
C PHE A 87 4.70 13.45 3.03
N GLU A 88 3.47 13.86 2.70
CA GLU A 88 2.28 13.54 3.49
C GLU A 88 1.91 12.06 3.47
N ASP A 89 2.09 11.38 2.31
CA ASP A 89 1.65 10.00 2.14
C ASP A 89 2.75 8.95 2.38
N LEU A 90 4.03 9.34 2.28
CA LEU A 90 5.15 8.42 2.43
C LEU A 90 6.05 8.79 3.61
N VAL A 91 6.71 9.96 3.57
CA VAL A 91 7.78 10.28 4.53
C VAL A 91 7.23 10.57 5.91
N GLN A 92 6.21 11.40 6.02
CA GLN A 92 5.61 11.77 7.31
C GLN A 92 5.07 10.55 8.06
N PRO A 93 4.29 9.63 7.46
CA PRO A 93 3.83 8.42 8.16
C PRO A 93 4.98 7.51 8.63
N ILE A 94 6.07 7.39 7.87
CA ILE A 94 7.27 6.65 8.30
C ILE A 94 7.86 7.32 9.54
N LEU A 95 8.04 8.65 9.51
CA LEU A 95 8.61 9.39 10.62
C LEU A 95 7.71 9.40 11.86
N GLU A 96 6.39 9.54 11.68
CA GLU A 96 5.42 9.48 12.78
C GLU A 96 5.46 8.10 13.47
N ASN A 97 5.50 7.03 12.70
CA ASN A 97 5.56 5.66 13.22
C ASN A 97 6.87 5.42 14.02
N LYS A 98 8.01 5.84 13.50
CA LYS A 98 9.32 5.53 14.07
C LYS A 98 9.81 6.57 15.10
N CYS A 99 9.42 7.83 14.95
CA CYS A 99 9.97 8.96 15.72
C CYS A 99 8.89 9.69 16.54
N GLY A 100 7.60 9.62 16.13
CA GLY A 100 6.50 10.39 16.70
C GLY A 100 6.27 10.17 18.19
N THR A 101 6.60 9.00 18.75
CA THR A 101 6.49 8.73 20.20
C THR A 101 7.29 9.73 21.06
N CYS A 102 8.40 10.28 20.53
CA CYS A 102 9.28 11.21 21.25
C CYS A 102 9.35 12.58 20.60
N HIS A 103 9.05 12.71 19.33
CA HIS A 103 9.21 13.91 18.52
C HIS A 103 7.88 14.36 17.88
N ASN A 104 6.81 14.37 18.66
CA ASN A 104 5.49 14.92 18.28
C ASN A 104 5.32 16.36 18.76
N GLU A 105 4.18 16.99 18.46
CA GLU A 105 3.88 18.37 18.87
C GLU A 105 3.81 18.54 20.40
N SER A 106 3.41 17.52 21.15
CA SER A 106 3.27 17.56 22.61
C SER A 106 4.57 17.26 23.35
N LYS A 107 5.45 16.41 22.77
CA LYS A 107 6.67 15.89 23.42
C LYS A 107 7.94 16.19 22.63
N LYS A 108 8.16 17.39 22.21
CA LYS A 108 9.29 17.82 21.38
C LYS A 108 10.67 17.52 22.01
N LYS A 109 11.02 16.22 22.15
CA LYS A 109 12.32 15.83 22.72
C LYS A 109 13.45 16.42 21.86
N GLY A 110 14.38 17.15 22.49
CA GLY A 110 15.42 17.87 21.75
C GLY A 110 14.91 19.10 20.97
N ASN A 111 13.72 19.62 21.31
CA ASN A 111 13.04 20.73 20.63
C ASN A 111 12.70 20.41 19.15
N PHE A 112 12.52 19.13 18.84
CA PHE A 112 12.27 18.63 17.50
C PHE A 112 10.92 17.92 17.41
N SER A 113 10.18 18.16 16.30
CA SER A 113 8.92 17.49 15.96
C SER A 113 8.97 16.98 14.53
N VAL A 114 8.34 15.82 14.28
CA VAL A 114 8.17 15.22 12.94
C VAL A 114 6.78 15.49 12.35
N ALA A 115 5.94 16.27 13.03
CA ALA A 115 4.53 16.45 12.69
C ALA A 115 4.31 17.30 11.42
N SER A 116 5.31 18.02 10.94
CA SER A 116 5.20 18.82 9.71
C SER A 116 6.53 18.97 8.98
N PHE A 117 6.46 19.22 7.67
CA PHE A 117 7.64 19.52 6.87
C PHE A 117 8.42 20.73 7.40
N GLN A 118 7.72 21.79 7.80
CA GLN A 118 8.34 22.98 8.38
C GLN A 118 9.12 22.66 9.64
N SER A 119 8.61 21.76 10.49
CA SER A 119 9.30 21.31 11.71
C SER A 119 10.58 20.52 11.37
N LEU A 120 10.58 19.73 10.29
CA LEU A 120 11.79 19.02 9.84
C LEU A 120 12.86 19.97 9.35
N VAL A 121 12.51 20.97 8.54
CA VAL A 121 13.46 21.97 8.01
C VAL A 121 13.98 22.85 9.16
N LYS A 122 13.11 23.27 10.08
CA LYS A 122 13.52 24.02 11.28
C LYS A 122 14.45 23.21 12.16
N GLY A 123 14.17 21.91 12.33
CA GLY A 123 14.94 20.99 13.15
C GLY A 123 14.83 21.24 14.65
N GLY A 124 15.89 20.92 15.40
CA GLY A 124 15.92 20.98 16.85
C GLY A 124 17.24 21.56 17.42
N LYS A 125 17.63 21.11 18.60
CA LYS A 125 18.84 21.60 19.30
C LYS A 125 20.15 21.46 18.51
N HIS A 126 20.18 20.58 17.52
CA HIS A 126 21.39 20.24 16.75
C HIS A 126 21.36 20.78 15.31
N GLY A 127 20.43 21.66 15.00
CA GLY A 127 20.25 22.23 13.66
C GLY A 127 19.07 21.64 12.91
N ALA A 128 19.04 21.88 11.61
CA ALA A 128 18.00 21.36 10.70
C ALA A 128 17.98 19.83 10.71
N ALA A 129 16.79 19.24 10.86
CA ALA A 129 16.68 17.79 10.78
C ALA A 129 16.81 17.31 9.35
N VAL A 130 16.31 18.09 8.40
CA VAL A 130 16.41 17.84 6.97
C VAL A 130 16.96 19.08 6.28
N GLN A 131 18.11 18.91 5.60
CA GLN A 131 18.66 19.88 4.67
C GLN A 131 18.41 19.36 3.26
N PRO A 132 17.51 19.98 2.48
CA PRO A 132 17.19 19.53 1.13
C PRO A 132 18.44 19.38 0.26
N GLY A 133 18.58 18.24 -0.41
CA GLY A 133 19.71 17.94 -1.29
C GLY A 133 21.00 17.50 -0.57
N SER A 134 21.04 17.48 0.78
CA SER A 134 22.26 17.13 1.51
C SER A 134 22.01 16.14 2.65
N LEU A 135 22.41 14.89 2.46
CA LEU A 135 22.41 13.90 3.55
C LEU A 135 23.42 14.26 4.65
N ALA A 136 24.57 14.80 4.25
CA ALA A 136 25.65 15.16 5.17
C ALA A 136 25.28 16.30 6.13
N GLU A 137 24.34 17.16 5.76
CA GLU A 137 23.87 18.26 6.60
C GLU A 137 22.53 17.96 7.27
N SER A 138 21.86 16.87 6.90
CA SER A 138 20.60 16.43 7.49
C SER A 138 20.84 15.66 8.79
N GLU A 139 20.57 16.30 9.93
CA GLU A 139 20.76 15.68 11.25
C GLU A 139 19.91 14.42 11.44
N LEU A 140 18.73 14.37 10.85
CA LEU A 140 17.87 13.18 10.80
C LEU A 140 18.64 12.00 10.20
N PHE A 141 19.17 12.17 8.97
CA PHE A 141 19.84 11.09 8.26
C PHE A 141 21.14 10.66 8.96
N LYS A 142 21.92 11.62 9.46
CA LYS A 142 23.11 11.31 10.28
C LYS A 142 22.78 10.35 11.41
N ARG A 143 21.70 10.62 12.17
CA ARG A 143 21.34 9.82 13.34
C ARG A 143 20.79 8.44 13.01
N ILE A 144 19.92 8.34 12.01
CA ILE A 144 19.33 7.05 11.63
C ILE A 144 20.34 6.14 10.92
N SER A 145 21.43 6.69 10.38
CA SER A 145 22.50 5.94 9.68
C SER A 145 23.64 5.48 10.59
N LEU A 146 23.67 5.89 11.85
CA LEU A 146 24.70 5.48 12.80
C LEU A 146 24.57 3.98 13.12
N ASN A 147 25.67 3.42 13.65
CA ASN A 147 25.60 2.10 14.25
C ASN A 147 24.61 2.11 15.43
N PRO A 148 23.70 1.13 15.57
CA PRO A 148 22.73 1.06 16.67
C PRO A 148 23.34 1.11 18.08
N LYS A 149 24.60 0.73 18.25
CA LYS A 149 25.35 0.84 19.53
C LYS A 149 25.80 2.29 19.84
N ASN A 150 25.70 3.21 18.90
CA ASN A 150 26.09 4.60 19.11
C ASN A 150 25.03 5.33 19.95
N LYS A 151 25.44 6.02 20.99
CA LYS A 151 24.55 6.81 21.88
C LYS A 151 23.71 7.88 21.15
N LYS A 152 24.13 8.30 19.96
CA LYS A 152 23.41 9.28 19.12
C LYS A 152 22.50 8.62 18.07
N PHE A 153 22.50 7.29 17.97
CA PHE A 153 21.63 6.57 17.04
C PHE A 153 20.16 6.83 17.37
N MET A 154 19.34 6.95 16.33
CA MET A 154 17.88 7.07 16.44
C MET A 154 17.20 6.05 15.53
N PRO A 155 16.10 5.45 16.00
CA PRO A 155 15.49 5.59 17.32
C PRO A 155 16.35 4.96 18.42
N THR A 156 16.19 5.45 19.65
CA THR A 156 16.96 4.98 20.81
C THR A 156 16.66 3.50 21.12
N GLU A 157 17.57 2.87 21.87
CA GLU A 157 17.46 1.47 22.33
C GLU A 157 16.05 1.13 22.85
N GLY A 158 15.56 -0.06 22.51
CA GLY A 158 14.20 -0.52 22.83
C GLY A 158 13.10 -0.09 21.84
N LYS A 159 13.43 0.67 20.79
CA LYS A 159 12.51 1.03 19.70
C LYS A 159 12.93 0.36 18.40
N THR A 160 11.94 0.04 17.55
CA THR A 160 12.19 -0.60 16.25
C THR A 160 12.86 0.36 15.28
N PRO A 161 14.08 0.08 14.80
CA PRO A 161 14.76 0.90 13.79
C PRO A 161 13.98 0.96 12.46
N LEU A 162 14.39 1.87 11.59
CA LEU A 162 13.89 1.90 10.22
C LEU A 162 14.33 0.62 9.48
N SER A 163 13.44 0.07 8.65
CA SER A 163 13.80 -0.98 7.70
C SER A 163 14.68 -0.44 6.58
N ALA A 164 15.31 -1.32 5.82
CA ALA A 164 16.13 -0.93 4.66
C ALA A 164 15.31 -0.12 3.63
N SER A 165 14.06 -0.50 3.38
CA SER A 165 13.16 0.20 2.47
C SER A 165 12.74 1.57 2.97
N GLU A 166 12.38 1.71 4.25
CA GLU A 166 12.07 3.00 4.87
C GLU A 166 13.28 3.93 4.82
N MET A 167 14.47 3.41 5.10
CA MET A 167 15.74 4.16 5.01
C MET A 167 16.01 4.62 3.58
N ALA A 168 15.80 3.76 2.58
CA ALA A 168 16.00 4.08 1.16
C ALA A 168 15.04 5.18 0.70
N ILE A 169 13.77 5.12 1.09
CA ILE A 169 12.78 6.17 0.79
C ILE A 169 13.22 7.52 1.37
N ILE A 170 13.60 7.56 2.65
CA ILE A 170 14.03 8.81 3.32
C ILE A 170 15.32 9.35 2.69
N LYS A 171 16.29 8.47 2.42
CA LYS A 171 17.53 8.84 1.75
C LYS A 171 17.26 9.50 0.41
N TRP A 172 16.55 8.80 -0.47
CA TRP A 172 16.21 9.30 -1.79
C TRP A 172 15.42 10.61 -1.73
N TRP A 173 14.46 10.72 -0.80
CA TRP A 173 13.65 11.91 -0.61
C TRP A 173 14.50 13.12 -0.23
N ILE A 174 15.46 12.98 0.70
CA ILE A 174 16.37 14.07 1.09
C ILE A 174 17.24 14.48 -0.09
N GLU A 175 17.86 13.53 -0.81
CA GLU A 175 18.80 13.83 -1.90
C GLU A 175 18.12 14.49 -3.10
N ASN A 176 16.93 14.04 -3.47
CA ASN A 176 16.34 14.36 -4.78
C ASN A 176 15.06 15.20 -4.72
N SER A 177 14.33 15.18 -3.64
CA SER A 177 12.96 15.70 -3.63
C SER A 177 12.52 16.44 -2.36
N ALA A 178 13.34 16.47 -1.31
CA ALA A 178 12.99 17.00 0.00
C ALA A 178 12.64 18.49 0.02
N ALA A 179 12.88 19.22 -1.05
CA ALA A 179 12.69 20.67 -1.10
C ALA A 179 11.22 21.11 -0.97
N SER A 180 10.26 20.21 -1.07
CA SER A 180 8.84 20.55 -1.09
C SER A 180 7.98 19.52 -0.33
N ASN A 181 6.97 20.01 0.38
CA ASN A 181 5.96 19.19 1.04
C ASN A 181 4.78 18.85 0.10
N ASP A 182 4.64 19.55 -1.02
CA ASP A 182 3.55 19.44 -1.98
C ASP A 182 3.92 18.66 -3.26
N LYS A 183 5.12 18.10 -3.32
CA LYS A 183 5.59 17.37 -4.49
C LYS A 183 4.94 15.99 -4.59
N LYS A 184 4.31 15.72 -5.73
CA LYS A 184 3.73 14.42 -6.02
C LYS A 184 4.78 13.41 -6.48
N PHE A 185 4.51 12.14 -6.24
CA PHE A 185 5.37 11.02 -6.63
C PHE A 185 5.69 11.03 -8.13
N ALA A 186 4.67 11.24 -9.00
CA ALA A 186 4.85 11.30 -10.44
C ALA A 186 5.84 12.39 -10.90
N THR A 187 5.85 13.55 -10.22
CA THR A 187 6.71 14.68 -10.62
C THR A 187 8.15 14.53 -10.16
N ALA A 188 8.42 13.65 -9.22
CA ALA A 188 9.75 13.40 -8.67
C ALA A 188 10.54 12.34 -9.43
N SER A 189 9.88 11.56 -10.31
CA SER A 189 10.49 10.51 -11.14
C SER A 189 11.42 9.57 -10.33
N PRO A 190 10.92 8.89 -9.27
CA PRO A 190 11.74 8.03 -8.44
C PRO A 190 12.27 6.83 -9.22
N PRO A 191 13.45 6.28 -8.87
CA PRO A 191 13.95 5.03 -9.39
C PRO A 191 12.97 3.87 -9.14
N GLU A 192 13.07 2.82 -9.94
CA GLU A 192 12.20 1.62 -9.84
C GLU A 192 12.22 1.00 -8.44
N GLU A 193 13.38 0.95 -7.81
CA GLU A 193 13.53 0.41 -6.45
C GLU A 193 12.74 1.22 -5.42
N ILE A 194 12.82 2.55 -5.47
CA ILE A 194 12.05 3.45 -4.59
C ILE A 194 10.56 3.32 -4.88
N THR A 195 10.18 3.18 -6.16
CA THR A 195 8.79 2.95 -6.56
C THR A 195 8.24 1.65 -5.96
N LYS A 196 9.02 0.56 -5.98
CA LYS A 196 8.65 -0.71 -5.36
C LYS A 196 8.46 -0.57 -3.84
N PHE A 197 9.38 0.11 -3.16
CA PHE A 197 9.30 0.31 -1.72
C PHE A 197 8.10 1.19 -1.32
N ALA A 198 7.87 2.27 -2.06
CA ALA A 198 6.75 3.17 -1.81
C ALA A 198 5.39 2.49 -2.08
N ALA A 199 5.28 1.71 -3.17
CA ALA A 199 4.08 0.93 -3.46
C ALA A 199 3.77 -0.08 -2.35
N ALA A 200 4.78 -0.82 -1.89
CA ALA A 200 4.65 -1.76 -0.79
C ALA A 200 4.21 -1.07 0.52
N TRP A 201 4.75 0.11 0.81
CA TRP A 201 4.37 0.93 1.96
C TRP A 201 2.91 1.38 1.90
N LEU A 202 2.45 1.80 0.71
CA LEU A 202 1.08 2.25 0.48
C LEU A 202 0.07 1.09 0.33
N GLY A 203 0.54 -0.16 0.30
CA GLY A 203 -0.31 -1.33 0.04
C GLY A 203 -0.80 -1.42 -1.40
N ILE A 204 -0.09 -0.80 -2.35
CA ILE A 204 -0.41 -0.80 -3.78
C ILE A 204 0.37 -1.94 -4.46
N ASP A 205 -0.29 -2.70 -5.35
CA ASP A 205 0.41 -3.70 -6.15
C ASP A 205 1.42 -3.01 -7.09
N VAL A 206 2.68 -3.40 -6.94
CA VAL A 206 3.78 -2.83 -7.74
C VAL A 206 3.56 -3.05 -9.24
N ASN A 207 2.98 -4.18 -9.63
CA ASN A 207 2.68 -4.46 -11.03
C ASN A 207 1.65 -3.47 -11.58
N ASP A 208 0.65 -3.09 -10.77
CA ASP A 208 -0.34 -2.08 -11.16
C ASP A 208 0.30 -0.70 -11.38
N VAL A 209 1.30 -0.33 -10.58
CA VAL A 209 2.04 0.94 -10.73
C VAL A 209 2.78 1.00 -12.07
N PHE A 210 3.52 -0.06 -12.41
CA PHE A 210 4.25 -0.09 -13.68
C PHE A 210 3.32 -0.11 -14.88
N GLN A 211 2.20 -0.82 -14.79
CA GLN A 211 1.18 -0.83 -15.82
C GLN A 211 0.53 0.54 -16.03
N GLN A 212 0.23 1.26 -14.95
CA GLN A 212 -0.32 2.62 -15.03
C GLN A 212 0.67 3.59 -15.70
N ASN A 213 1.94 3.56 -15.33
CA ASN A 213 2.97 4.43 -15.91
C ASN A 213 3.14 4.19 -17.42
N VAL A 214 3.14 2.95 -17.87
CA VAL A 214 3.20 2.61 -19.30
C VAL A 214 1.92 3.07 -20.00
N ALA A 215 0.76 2.84 -19.40
CA ALA A 215 -0.53 3.20 -19.99
C ALA A 215 -0.73 4.72 -20.13
N MET A 216 -0.20 5.53 -19.21
CA MET A 216 -0.26 7.00 -19.31
C MET A 216 0.43 7.54 -20.58
N ASN A 217 1.43 6.84 -21.09
CA ASN A 217 2.18 7.25 -22.27
C ASN A 217 1.59 6.73 -23.59
N ILE A 218 0.58 5.86 -23.54
CA ILE A 218 -0.11 5.33 -24.73
C ILE A 218 -1.06 6.40 -25.27
N LYS A 219 -0.85 6.79 -26.52
CA LYS A 219 -1.75 7.67 -27.25
C LYS A 219 -2.73 6.82 -28.06
N ALA A 220 -4.01 6.87 -27.73
CA ALA A 220 -5.08 6.27 -28.50
C ALA A 220 -6.12 7.34 -28.85
N ALA A 221 -6.81 7.21 -29.97
CA ALA A 221 -7.88 8.12 -30.32
C ALA A 221 -9.13 7.83 -29.46
N PRO A 222 -9.89 8.85 -29.05
CA PRO A 222 -11.14 8.66 -28.31
C PRO A 222 -12.12 7.76 -29.06
N VAL A 223 -12.71 6.80 -28.37
CA VAL A 223 -13.71 5.89 -28.97
C VAL A 223 -15.08 6.55 -28.99
N SER A 224 -15.73 6.58 -30.15
CA SER A 224 -17.05 7.20 -30.29
C SER A 224 -18.12 6.48 -29.46
N LYS A 225 -19.06 7.24 -28.91
CA LYS A 225 -20.20 6.70 -28.14
C LYS A 225 -21.02 5.67 -28.93
N LYS A 226 -21.10 5.81 -30.24
CA LYS A 226 -21.80 4.86 -31.14
C LYS A 226 -21.11 3.50 -31.14
N VAL A 227 -19.79 3.46 -31.28
CA VAL A 227 -19.00 2.21 -31.24
C VAL A 227 -19.11 1.56 -29.87
N LEU A 228 -18.98 2.31 -28.79
CA LEU A 228 -19.15 1.76 -27.43
C LEU A 228 -20.53 1.17 -27.20
N HIS A 229 -21.58 1.82 -27.73
CA HIS A 229 -22.93 1.30 -27.64
C HIS A 229 -23.08 -0.02 -28.40
N GLN A 230 -22.55 -0.12 -29.62
CA GLN A 230 -22.55 -1.38 -30.41
C GLN A 230 -21.83 -2.52 -29.69
N LEU A 231 -20.67 -2.25 -29.10
CA LEU A 231 -19.93 -3.26 -28.33
C LEU A 231 -20.69 -3.72 -27.09
N LYS A 232 -21.35 -2.79 -26.37
CA LYS A 232 -22.21 -3.15 -25.24
C LYS A 232 -23.40 -4.00 -25.66
N GLN A 233 -24.03 -3.70 -26.80
CA GLN A 233 -25.10 -4.52 -27.36
C GLN A 233 -24.63 -5.93 -27.79
N ALA A 234 -23.36 -6.04 -28.20
CA ALA A 234 -22.72 -7.33 -28.48
C ALA A 234 -22.36 -8.13 -27.20
N GLY A 235 -22.64 -7.58 -26.02
CA GLY A 235 -22.46 -8.24 -24.72
C GLY A 235 -21.15 -7.93 -24.02
N PHE A 236 -20.35 -6.97 -24.49
CA PHE A 236 -19.14 -6.56 -23.82
C PHE A 236 -19.42 -5.62 -22.64
N PHE A 237 -18.79 -5.87 -21.48
CA PHE A 237 -18.65 -4.90 -20.41
C PHE A 237 -17.41 -4.07 -20.67
N ILE A 238 -17.57 -2.74 -20.67
CA ILE A 238 -16.49 -1.80 -20.99
C ILE A 238 -16.34 -0.83 -19.85
N LYS A 239 -15.11 -0.75 -19.31
CA LYS A 239 -14.72 0.23 -18.29
C LYS A 239 -13.62 1.12 -18.86
N TYR A 240 -13.69 2.41 -18.51
CA TYR A 240 -12.62 3.36 -18.77
C TYR A 240 -11.55 3.25 -17.68
N LEU A 241 -10.31 3.43 -18.08
CA LEU A 241 -9.23 3.55 -17.11
C LEU A 241 -9.15 5.00 -16.61
N HIS A 242 -9.22 5.19 -15.30
CA HIS A 242 -9.30 6.53 -14.70
C HIS A 242 -8.08 7.42 -15.01
N TYR A 243 -6.92 6.83 -15.26
CA TYR A 243 -5.66 7.51 -15.59
C TYR A 243 -5.46 7.75 -17.09
N ASN A 244 -6.24 7.11 -17.95
CA ASN A 244 -6.26 7.36 -19.39
C ASN A 244 -7.63 6.94 -19.95
N PRO A 245 -8.59 7.88 -20.11
CA PRO A 245 -9.96 7.56 -20.52
C PRO A 245 -10.09 7.05 -21.95
N ASP A 246 -9.03 7.16 -22.76
CA ASP A 246 -8.99 6.64 -24.12
C ASP A 246 -8.63 5.15 -24.16
N LEU A 247 -8.18 4.59 -23.02
CA LEU A 247 -7.88 3.16 -22.87
C LEU A 247 -8.98 2.43 -22.11
N LEU A 248 -9.21 1.19 -22.50
CA LEU A 248 -10.38 0.40 -22.09
C LEU A 248 -9.97 -0.92 -21.44
N ASP A 249 -10.72 -1.27 -20.38
CA ASP A 249 -10.81 -2.61 -19.81
C ASP A 249 -12.10 -3.27 -20.35
N ILE A 250 -11.94 -4.34 -21.10
CA ILE A 250 -13.03 -5.02 -21.80
C ILE A 250 -13.19 -6.44 -21.26
N THR A 251 -14.41 -6.77 -20.86
CA THR A 251 -14.78 -8.12 -20.42
C THR A 251 -15.93 -8.64 -21.25
N LEU A 252 -15.79 -9.86 -21.78
CA LEU A 252 -16.90 -10.64 -22.32
C LEU A 252 -17.25 -11.75 -21.31
N PRO A 253 -18.46 -11.73 -20.71
CA PRO A 253 -18.87 -12.74 -19.73
C PRO A 253 -18.98 -14.15 -20.34
N ASN A 254 -18.66 -15.17 -19.55
CA ASN A 254 -18.58 -16.57 -19.95
C ASN A 254 -19.91 -17.24 -20.33
N HIS A 255 -21.06 -16.67 -19.93
CA HIS A 255 -22.38 -17.21 -20.29
C HIS A 255 -22.76 -17.01 -21.77
N ASN A 256 -21.94 -16.29 -22.52
CA ASN A 256 -22.11 -16.09 -23.94
C ASN A 256 -21.49 -17.27 -24.70
N LYS A 257 -22.29 -18.33 -24.96
CA LYS A 257 -21.87 -19.49 -25.76
C LYS A 257 -21.91 -19.24 -27.29
N GLU A 258 -22.19 -18.02 -27.71
CA GLU A 258 -22.19 -17.61 -29.11
C GLU A 258 -20.77 -17.60 -29.68
N ASN A 259 -20.69 -17.53 -31.02
CA ASN A 259 -19.43 -17.51 -31.74
C ASN A 259 -18.56 -16.29 -31.28
N ILE A 260 -17.54 -16.56 -30.44
CA ILE A 260 -16.67 -15.54 -29.92
C ILE A 260 -15.85 -14.84 -31.00
N THR A 261 -15.50 -15.55 -32.07
CA THR A 261 -14.70 -15.03 -33.19
C THR A 261 -15.35 -13.80 -33.81
N ASP A 262 -16.66 -13.81 -34.03
CA ASP A 262 -17.37 -12.67 -34.61
C ASP A 262 -17.44 -11.49 -33.64
N LYS A 263 -17.55 -11.77 -32.33
CA LYS A 263 -17.46 -10.73 -31.29
C LYS A 263 -16.06 -10.11 -31.23
N LEU A 264 -15.00 -10.91 -31.25
CA LEU A 264 -13.63 -10.41 -31.26
C LEU A 264 -13.32 -9.56 -32.50
N LYS A 265 -13.88 -9.90 -33.67
CA LYS A 265 -13.78 -9.08 -34.89
C LYS A 265 -14.31 -7.65 -34.67
N LEU A 266 -15.36 -7.46 -33.86
CA LEU A 266 -15.89 -6.13 -33.56
C LEU A 266 -14.89 -5.27 -32.80
N LEU A 267 -14.02 -5.88 -31.99
CA LEU A 267 -13.02 -5.17 -31.23
C LEU A 267 -11.89 -4.59 -32.09
N ARG A 268 -11.74 -5.02 -33.36
CA ARG A 268 -10.71 -4.49 -34.27
C ARG A 268 -10.80 -2.98 -34.48
N ILE A 269 -12.02 -2.41 -34.42
CA ILE A 269 -12.26 -0.98 -34.60
C ILE A 269 -11.63 -0.13 -33.47
N ILE A 270 -11.42 -0.75 -32.31
CA ILE A 270 -10.84 -0.11 -31.13
C ILE A 270 -9.55 -0.81 -30.68
N LYS A 271 -8.85 -1.50 -31.58
CA LYS A 271 -7.67 -2.33 -31.27
C LYS A 271 -6.57 -1.59 -30.50
N ASP A 272 -6.43 -0.29 -30.74
CA ASP A 272 -5.41 0.56 -30.12
C ASP A 272 -5.83 1.10 -28.75
N ASN A 273 -7.13 0.97 -28.40
CA ASN A 273 -7.71 1.39 -27.14
C ASN A 273 -7.77 0.27 -26.10
N ILE A 274 -7.56 -1.01 -26.50
CA ILE A 274 -7.68 -2.16 -25.61
C ILE A 274 -6.42 -2.32 -24.80
N LEU A 275 -6.51 -2.03 -23.49
CA LEU A 275 -5.40 -2.25 -22.56
C LEU A 275 -5.56 -3.57 -21.81
N TRP A 276 -6.77 -3.89 -21.39
CA TRP A 276 -7.09 -5.14 -20.70
C TRP A 276 -8.24 -5.85 -21.41
N LEU A 277 -8.06 -7.16 -21.61
CA LEU A 277 -9.08 -8.01 -22.22
C LEU A 277 -9.30 -9.25 -21.36
N ASN A 278 -10.56 -9.46 -20.98
CA ASN A 278 -10.99 -10.65 -20.26
C ASN A 278 -12.06 -11.39 -21.09
N ILE A 279 -11.72 -12.60 -21.55
CA ILE A 279 -12.61 -13.52 -22.26
C ILE A 279 -12.59 -14.90 -21.60
N SER A 280 -12.42 -14.93 -20.29
CA SER A 280 -12.38 -16.15 -19.48
C SER A 280 -13.68 -16.96 -19.63
N GLY A 281 -13.54 -18.29 -19.61
CA GLY A 281 -14.68 -19.21 -19.66
C GLY A 281 -15.45 -19.21 -20.97
N THR A 282 -14.95 -18.53 -22.01
CA THR A 282 -15.54 -18.54 -23.34
C THR A 282 -15.02 -19.72 -24.17
N ASN A 283 -15.54 -19.89 -25.40
CA ASN A 283 -15.05 -20.89 -26.36
C ASN A 283 -13.93 -20.35 -27.28
N ALA A 284 -13.18 -19.32 -26.83
CA ALA A 284 -12.04 -18.79 -27.57
C ALA A 284 -11.03 -19.90 -27.88
N SER A 285 -10.64 -20.00 -29.13
CA SER A 285 -9.75 -21.04 -29.66
C SER A 285 -8.39 -20.47 -30.11
N ASP A 286 -7.50 -21.33 -30.54
CA ASP A 286 -6.19 -20.94 -31.08
C ASP A 286 -6.28 -19.99 -32.28
N ASP A 287 -7.34 -20.09 -33.11
CA ASP A 287 -7.53 -19.24 -34.28
C ASP A 287 -7.94 -17.80 -33.89
N ASP A 288 -8.60 -17.63 -32.76
CA ASP A 288 -8.99 -16.32 -32.26
C ASP A 288 -7.79 -15.49 -31.81
N MET A 289 -6.66 -16.15 -31.53
CA MET A 289 -5.43 -15.48 -31.11
C MET A 289 -4.84 -14.60 -32.22
N ASP A 290 -5.13 -14.87 -33.50
CA ASP A 290 -4.74 -14.01 -34.61
C ASP A 290 -5.45 -12.65 -34.60
N ILE A 291 -6.68 -12.62 -34.06
CA ILE A 291 -7.41 -11.36 -33.84
C ILE A 291 -6.81 -10.61 -32.63
N ILE A 292 -6.61 -11.33 -31.55
CA ILE A 292 -6.09 -10.78 -30.31
C ILE A 292 -4.68 -10.23 -30.46
N ASN A 293 -3.84 -10.87 -31.30
CA ASN A 293 -2.49 -10.42 -31.59
C ASN A 293 -2.42 -9.04 -32.29
N GLN A 294 -3.56 -8.53 -32.79
CA GLN A 294 -3.64 -7.18 -33.37
C GLN A 294 -3.76 -6.07 -32.29
N PHE A 295 -4.03 -6.41 -31.04
CA PHE A 295 -4.25 -5.45 -29.95
C PHE A 295 -2.91 -5.07 -29.31
N LYS A 296 -2.09 -4.27 -30.01
CA LYS A 296 -0.68 -4.03 -29.69
C LYS A 296 -0.42 -3.31 -28.35
N ASN A 297 -1.40 -2.56 -27.86
CA ASN A 297 -1.30 -1.87 -26.57
C ASN A 297 -1.74 -2.74 -25.38
N MET A 298 -2.23 -3.95 -25.64
CA MET A 298 -2.80 -4.82 -24.61
C MET A 298 -1.74 -5.27 -23.60
N GLN A 299 -2.00 -4.98 -22.31
CA GLN A 299 -1.11 -5.32 -21.20
C GLN A 299 -1.60 -6.53 -20.40
N ARG A 300 -2.91 -6.74 -20.31
CA ARG A 300 -3.48 -7.89 -19.60
C ARG A 300 -4.42 -8.68 -20.51
N LEU A 301 -4.21 -10.00 -20.55
CA LEU A 301 -5.10 -10.93 -21.26
C LEU A 301 -5.49 -12.07 -20.31
N ARG A 302 -6.82 -12.29 -20.19
CA ARG A 302 -7.37 -13.42 -19.47
C ARG A 302 -8.05 -14.36 -20.44
N LEU A 303 -7.54 -15.60 -20.48
CA LEU A 303 -8.01 -16.74 -21.28
C LEU A 303 -8.34 -17.93 -20.39
N ASP A 304 -8.47 -17.71 -19.08
CA ASP A 304 -8.69 -18.81 -18.14
C ASP A 304 -9.96 -19.59 -18.51
N GLU A 305 -9.89 -20.92 -18.38
CA GLU A 305 -10.97 -21.84 -18.72
C GLU A 305 -11.42 -21.79 -20.19
N THR A 306 -10.52 -21.44 -21.11
CA THR A 306 -10.77 -21.51 -22.56
C THR A 306 -10.08 -22.73 -23.20
N PRO A 307 -10.51 -23.20 -24.40
CA PRO A 307 -9.87 -24.32 -25.09
C PRO A 307 -8.53 -23.99 -25.76
N VAL A 308 -7.92 -22.84 -25.48
CA VAL A 308 -6.63 -22.41 -26.04
C VAL A 308 -5.53 -23.41 -25.69
N SER A 309 -4.68 -23.74 -26.67
CA SER A 309 -3.55 -24.66 -26.57
C SER A 309 -2.19 -23.93 -26.75
N ASN A 310 -1.11 -24.71 -26.80
CA ASN A 310 0.23 -24.19 -27.10
C ASN A 310 0.31 -23.42 -28.44
N ILE A 311 -0.52 -23.80 -29.41
CA ILE A 311 -0.58 -23.15 -30.73
C ILE A 311 -1.07 -21.72 -30.56
N GLY A 312 -2.15 -21.52 -29.80
CA GLY A 312 -2.68 -20.18 -29.51
C GLY A 312 -1.67 -19.31 -28.77
N ILE A 313 -0.94 -19.86 -27.79
CA ILE A 313 0.10 -19.11 -27.06
C ILE A 313 1.25 -18.71 -28.01
N THR A 314 1.61 -19.56 -28.97
CA THR A 314 2.64 -19.23 -29.96
C THR A 314 2.25 -18.01 -30.80
N LYS A 315 0.98 -17.85 -31.16
CA LYS A 315 0.48 -16.69 -31.91
C LYS A 315 0.58 -15.38 -31.14
N LEU A 316 0.62 -15.42 -29.81
CA LEU A 316 0.72 -14.23 -28.95
C LEU A 316 2.13 -13.70 -28.76
N GLN A 317 3.18 -14.36 -29.32
CA GLN A 317 4.58 -13.94 -29.15
C GLN A 317 4.89 -12.53 -29.68
N GLU A 318 4.11 -12.04 -30.62
CA GLU A 318 4.29 -10.71 -31.21
C GLU A 318 3.70 -9.57 -30.38
N LEU A 319 3.00 -9.87 -29.29
CA LEU A 319 2.46 -8.85 -28.38
C LEU A 319 3.60 -8.22 -27.58
N GLN A 320 3.99 -7.02 -27.96
CA GLN A 320 5.11 -6.31 -27.35
C GLN A 320 4.78 -5.65 -25.99
N SER A 321 3.51 -5.50 -25.68
CA SER A 321 3.06 -4.77 -24.48
C SER A 321 2.48 -5.66 -23.38
N ILE A 322 2.26 -6.96 -23.65
CA ILE A 322 1.59 -7.85 -22.72
C ILE A 322 2.45 -8.12 -21.48
N GLN A 323 1.94 -7.79 -20.30
CA GLN A 323 2.65 -7.94 -19.03
C GLN A 323 2.07 -9.06 -18.16
N SER A 324 0.77 -9.32 -18.29
CA SER A 324 0.08 -10.34 -17.51
C SER A 324 -0.79 -11.22 -18.42
N LEU A 325 -0.58 -12.53 -18.36
CA LEU A 325 -1.31 -13.53 -19.10
C LEU A 325 -1.90 -14.58 -18.14
N ASN A 326 -3.22 -14.72 -18.11
CA ASN A 326 -3.88 -15.78 -17.38
C ASN A 326 -4.38 -16.86 -18.34
N ILE A 327 -3.79 -18.04 -18.23
CA ILE A 327 -4.13 -19.25 -19.00
C ILE A 327 -4.51 -20.42 -18.07
N TYR A 328 -5.03 -20.07 -16.87
CA TYR A 328 -5.51 -21.08 -15.91
C TYR A 328 -6.55 -21.99 -16.56
N GLY A 329 -6.47 -23.31 -16.33
CA GLY A 329 -7.47 -24.27 -16.83
C GLY A 329 -7.54 -24.42 -18.34
N THR A 330 -6.59 -23.89 -19.11
CA THR A 330 -6.50 -24.06 -20.58
C THR A 330 -5.85 -25.39 -20.96
N ARG A 331 -5.76 -25.68 -22.28
CA ARG A 331 -5.18 -26.93 -22.78
C ARG A 331 -3.66 -26.89 -22.99
N VAL A 332 -2.98 -25.89 -22.44
CA VAL A 332 -1.53 -25.77 -22.59
C VAL A 332 -0.77 -26.86 -21.84
N THR A 333 0.41 -27.19 -22.34
CA THR A 333 1.36 -28.13 -21.74
C THR A 333 2.69 -27.41 -21.48
N LYS A 334 3.65 -28.12 -20.87
CA LYS A 334 5.02 -27.58 -20.61
C LYS A 334 5.69 -26.99 -21.86
N ASP A 335 5.31 -27.44 -23.04
CA ASP A 335 5.90 -26.98 -24.30
C ASP A 335 5.58 -25.51 -24.60
N CYS A 336 4.63 -24.87 -23.92
CA CYS A 336 4.39 -23.43 -24.00
C CYS A 336 5.40 -22.60 -23.18
N LEU A 337 6.10 -23.19 -22.20
CA LEU A 337 7.00 -22.44 -21.31
C LEU A 337 8.12 -21.70 -22.06
N PRO A 338 8.82 -22.28 -23.05
CA PRO A 338 9.78 -21.54 -23.85
C PRO A 338 9.16 -20.37 -24.60
N THR A 339 7.92 -20.53 -25.07
CA THR A 339 7.17 -19.48 -25.78
C THR A 339 6.85 -18.31 -24.85
N LEU A 340 6.34 -18.57 -23.64
CA LEU A 340 6.07 -17.54 -22.65
C LEU A 340 7.32 -16.72 -22.30
N ARG A 341 8.48 -17.37 -22.23
CA ARG A 341 9.79 -16.70 -21.97
C ARG A 341 10.23 -15.79 -23.11
N LYS A 342 9.81 -16.05 -24.34
CA LYS A 342 10.16 -15.23 -25.50
C LYS A 342 9.30 -13.98 -25.65
N ILE A 343 8.21 -13.85 -24.90
CA ILE A 343 7.40 -12.63 -24.90
C ILE A 343 8.12 -11.54 -24.07
N PRO A 344 8.63 -10.47 -24.69
CA PRO A 344 9.63 -9.59 -24.04
C PRO A 344 9.08 -8.81 -22.85
N SER A 345 7.81 -8.44 -22.91
CA SER A 345 7.13 -7.62 -21.91
C SER A 345 6.44 -8.42 -20.82
N LEU A 346 6.32 -9.75 -20.97
CA LEU A 346 5.57 -10.58 -20.04
C LEU A 346 6.30 -10.66 -18.69
N ARG A 347 5.58 -10.32 -17.62
CA ARG A 347 6.07 -10.31 -16.23
C ARG A 347 5.40 -11.38 -15.38
N THR A 348 4.13 -11.71 -15.68
CA THR A 348 3.37 -12.68 -14.89
C THR A 348 2.55 -13.59 -15.80
N ALA A 349 2.66 -14.90 -15.61
CA ALA A 349 1.81 -15.89 -16.24
C ALA A 349 1.15 -16.78 -15.18
N TYR A 350 -0.20 -16.86 -15.21
CA TYR A 350 -1.00 -17.74 -14.34
C TYR A 350 -1.32 -19.01 -15.13
N ILE A 351 -0.80 -20.16 -14.68
CA ILE A 351 -0.86 -21.44 -15.40
C ILE A 351 -1.52 -22.57 -14.61
N GLY A 352 -2.09 -22.29 -13.44
CA GLY A 352 -2.75 -23.29 -12.61
C GLY A 352 -3.87 -24.01 -13.39
N GLY A 353 -4.21 -25.23 -12.99
CA GLY A 353 -5.26 -26.04 -13.66
C GLY A 353 -4.95 -26.47 -15.10
N THR A 354 -3.74 -26.25 -15.60
CA THR A 354 -3.25 -26.72 -16.91
C THR A 354 -2.60 -28.10 -16.81
N LYS A 355 -2.09 -28.61 -17.95
CA LYS A 355 -1.31 -29.87 -17.97
C LYS A 355 0.19 -29.67 -17.62
N ILE A 356 0.57 -28.56 -17.03
CA ILE A 356 1.94 -28.25 -16.63
C ILE A 356 2.13 -28.67 -15.16
N ALA A 357 3.00 -29.66 -14.93
CA ALA A 357 3.29 -30.09 -13.56
C ALA A 357 4.24 -29.09 -12.85
N PRO A 358 4.13 -28.93 -11.50
CA PRO A 358 4.98 -28.01 -10.72
C PRO A 358 6.47 -28.19 -10.95
N LYS A 359 6.93 -29.44 -11.04
CA LYS A 359 8.33 -29.81 -11.29
C LYS A 359 8.87 -29.41 -12.66
N GLU A 360 7.99 -29.08 -13.60
CA GLU A 360 8.33 -28.67 -14.96
C GLU A 360 8.59 -27.15 -15.05
N ILE A 361 8.17 -26.42 -14.03
CA ILE A 361 8.45 -24.99 -13.85
C ILE A 361 9.85 -24.89 -13.26
N LEU A 362 10.88 -24.93 -14.13
CA LEU A 362 12.27 -24.72 -13.68
C LEU A 362 12.43 -23.33 -13.05
N PRO A 363 13.40 -23.13 -12.12
CA PRO A 363 13.70 -21.83 -11.57
C PRO A 363 13.87 -20.82 -12.70
N LEU A 364 13.03 -19.79 -12.66
CA LEU A 364 12.91 -18.82 -13.72
C LEU A 364 13.99 -17.77 -13.63
N ASP A 365 14.39 -17.31 -14.79
CA ASP A 365 15.04 -16.03 -14.97
C ASP A 365 14.24 -14.95 -14.21
N SER A 366 14.92 -14.02 -13.56
CA SER A 366 14.35 -13.06 -12.59
C SER A 366 13.22 -12.17 -13.13
N THR A 367 12.89 -12.26 -14.42
CA THR A 367 11.98 -11.34 -15.10
C THR A 367 10.54 -11.84 -15.28
N LEU A 368 10.30 -13.17 -15.37
CA LEU A 368 8.97 -13.75 -15.56
C LEU A 368 8.54 -14.57 -14.35
N LYS A 369 7.49 -14.13 -13.64
CA LYS A 369 6.85 -14.85 -12.55
C LYS A 369 5.79 -15.79 -13.10
N ILE A 370 5.98 -17.10 -12.93
CA ILE A 370 4.95 -18.11 -13.24
C ILE A 370 4.22 -18.50 -11.95
N ILE A 371 2.91 -18.41 -11.95
CA ILE A 371 2.04 -18.72 -10.82
C ILE A 371 1.19 -19.92 -11.19
N GLY A 372 1.48 -21.08 -10.56
CA GLY A 372 0.62 -22.24 -10.55
C GLY A 372 -0.17 -22.23 -9.24
N ALA A 373 -1.50 -22.16 -9.28
CA ALA A 373 -2.31 -22.50 -8.11
C ALA A 373 -2.38 -24.03 -8.06
N TYR A 374 -1.96 -24.61 -6.95
CA TYR A 374 -2.03 -26.05 -6.65
C TYR A 374 -3.13 -26.32 -5.63
#